data_9af8da6a219a0ad0e90b8efb5f47140d
#
_entry.id   9af8da6a219a0ad0e90b8efb5f47140d
#
_cell.length_a   1.000
_cell.length_b   1.000
_cell.length_c   1.000
_cell.angle_alpha   90.00
_cell.angle_beta   90.00
_cell.angle_gamma   90.00
#
_symmetry.space_group_name_H-M   'P 1'
#
loop_
_entity.id
_entity.type
_entity.pdbx_description
1 polymer ?
#
loop_
_entity_poly.entity_id
_entity_poly.type
_entity_poly.pdbx_seq_one_letter_code
_entity_poly.pdbx_strand_id
1 'polypeptide(L)'
;MLRASSFILLVLFSTAVLAKPITAKSFLVSDITGEVILEKNADRVQPIASITKLMTVMAVLDANQNLSEMITLDRRLVSKYHTRLPRSVKQLTRGELIDLAIVKSDNFAAYTLGTNYPGGLARCIAEMNHIAFVLGMSSTTFADPTGLDANNVSNARDLGKLVLAANEYTEITEASGKPQVSIQVKRRWWQFGNTNPLVRNSNDVRVSKTGYINESGGCVVMLLDTELGQRVIVLLGSKNTRTRFPEAQKIAVTVSHSDIDVD
;
A
#
# COMPACT_ATOMS: atom_id res chain seq x y z
N MET A 1 31.19 67.10 -15.23
CA MET A 1 29.95 66.47 -14.65
C MET A 1 30.04 64.96 -14.83
N LEU A 2 30.55 64.26 -13.83
CA LEU A 2 30.58 62.79 -13.82
C LEU A 2 29.27 62.26 -13.23
N ARG A 3 28.54 61.42 -14.01
CA ARG A 3 27.40 60.70 -13.51
C ARG A 3 27.89 59.34 -12.92
N ALA A 4 27.72 59.17 -11.64
CA ALA A 4 27.96 57.90 -10.96
C ALA A 4 26.74 56.98 -11.20
N SER A 5 26.96 55.85 -11.88
CA SER A 5 25.96 54.79 -12.02
C SER A 5 26.09 53.84 -10.83
N SER A 6 25.11 53.87 -9.94
CA SER A 6 24.99 52.92 -8.84
C SER A 6 24.50 51.56 -9.38
N PHE A 7 25.35 50.55 -9.33
CA PHE A 7 24.99 49.16 -9.58
C PHE A 7 24.34 48.61 -8.28
N ILE A 8 23.04 48.36 -8.30
CA ILE A 8 22.35 47.64 -7.23
C ILE A 8 22.58 46.14 -7.50
N LEU A 9 23.45 45.52 -6.68
CA LEU A 9 23.66 44.09 -6.65
C LEU A 9 22.46 43.41 -5.97
N LEU A 10 21.56 42.86 -6.79
CA LEU A 10 20.41 42.08 -6.29
C LEU A 10 20.93 40.72 -5.83
N VAL A 11 21.15 40.57 -4.52
CA VAL A 11 21.50 39.29 -3.90
C VAL A 11 20.22 38.45 -3.82
N LEU A 12 20.00 37.54 -4.77
CA LEU A 12 18.98 36.51 -4.70
C LEU A 12 19.36 35.53 -3.57
N PHE A 13 18.80 35.72 -2.38
CA PHE A 13 18.77 34.69 -1.35
C PHE A 13 17.85 33.55 -1.84
N SER A 14 18.46 32.56 -2.47
CA SER A 14 17.79 31.26 -2.64
C SER A 14 17.58 30.66 -1.25
N THR A 15 16.37 30.81 -0.72
CA THR A 15 15.94 30.04 0.46
C THR A 15 15.81 28.59 0.04
N ALA A 16 16.90 27.83 0.14
CA ALA A 16 16.83 26.38 0.13
C ALA A 16 15.91 25.98 1.29
N VAL A 17 14.65 25.70 0.99
CA VAL A 17 13.74 25.06 1.94
C VAL A 17 14.41 23.75 2.28
N LEU A 18 14.98 23.64 3.49
CA LEU A 18 15.56 22.41 4.04
C LEU A 18 14.45 21.38 4.10
N ALA A 19 14.26 20.66 3.01
CA ALA A 19 13.28 19.60 2.91
C ALA A 19 13.64 18.51 3.92
N LYS A 20 12.76 18.23 4.88
CA LYS A 20 12.95 17.19 5.90
C LYS A 20 13.45 15.90 5.23
N PRO A 21 14.50 15.26 5.76
CA PRO A 21 15.05 14.04 5.15
C PRO A 21 14.02 12.91 5.17
N ILE A 22 14.06 12.05 4.14
CA ILE A 22 13.25 10.82 4.10
C ILE A 22 13.80 9.86 5.14
N THR A 23 12.97 9.52 6.15
CA THR A 23 13.34 8.64 7.27
C THR A 23 13.16 7.16 6.94
N ALA A 24 12.51 6.84 5.82
CA ALA A 24 12.33 5.47 5.37
C ALA A 24 13.66 4.72 5.28
N LYS A 25 13.65 3.46 5.76
CA LYS A 25 14.83 2.58 5.73
C LYS A 25 15.18 2.16 4.32
N SER A 26 14.14 1.92 3.49
CA SER A 26 14.27 1.63 2.07
C SER A 26 13.11 2.20 1.27
N PHE A 27 13.35 2.51 0.01
CA PHE A 27 12.31 2.87 -0.94
C PHE A 27 12.73 2.53 -2.38
N LEU A 28 11.73 2.42 -3.26
CA LEU A 28 11.87 2.27 -4.69
C LEU A 28 10.85 3.15 -5.39
N VAL A 29 11.29 3.81 -6.46
CA VAL A 29 10.42 4.39 -7.49
C VAL A 29 10.82 3.78 -8.82
N SER A 30 9.84 3.24 -9.55
CA SER A 30 10.04 2.74 -10.90
C SER A 30 8.89 3.17 -11.81
N ASP A 31 9.07 3.01 -13.09
CA ASP A 31 7.98 3.03 -14.05
C ASP A 31 7.23 1.67 -14.08
N ILE A 32 6.29 1.54 -15.01
CA ILE A 32 5.48 0.31 -15.19
C ILE A 32 6.26 -0.82 -15.87
N THR A 33 7.42 -0.56 -16.47
CA THR A 33 8.29 -1.58 -17.06
C THR A 33 9.21 -2.19 -16.01
N GLY A 34 9.27 -1.58 -14.82
CA GLY A 34 10.18 -1.94 -13.74
C GLY A 34 11.53 -1.21 -13.82
N GLU A 35 11.70 -0.24 -14.75
CA GLU A 35 12.88 0.61 -14.80
C GLU A 35 12.93 1.48 -13.54
N VAL A 36 14.07 1.43 -12.85
CA VAL A 36 14.26 2.14 -11.58
C VAL A 36 14.61 3.59 -11.84
N ILE A 37 13.80 4.50 -11.28
CA ILE A 37 14.00 5.95 -11.37
C ILE A 37 14.76 6.45 -10.14
N LEU A 38 14.40 5.95 -8.96
CA LEU A 38 15.02 6.36 -7.70
C LEU A 38 14.94 5.23 -6.68
N GLU A 39 16.01 4.97 -5.96
CA GLU A 39 15.98 3.94 -4.92
C GLU A 39 16.91 4.26 -3.75
N LYS A 40 16.62 3.63 -2.63
CA LYS A 40 17.47 3.58 -1.44
C LYS A 40 17.32 2.23 -0.77
N ASN A 41 18.41 1.47 -0.67
CA ASN A 41 18.41 0.16 -0.02
C ASN A 41 17.26 -0.76 -0.50
N ALA A 42 16.96 -0.74 -1.81
CA ALA A 42 15.77 -1.40 -2.36
C ALA A 42 15.75 -2.92 -2.14
N ASP A 43 16.91 -3.54 -1.99
CA ASP A 43 17.07 -4.98 -1.76
C ASP A 43 17.04 -5.39 -0.27
N ARG A 44 16.88 -4.40 0.64
CA ARG A 44 16.82 -4.67 2.09
C ARG A 44 15.55 -5.42 2.47
N VAL A 45 15.69 -6.67 2.90
CA VAL A 45 14.59 -7.49 3.44
C VAL A 45 14.17 -6.99 4.82
N GLN A 46 12.88 -6.80 5.02
CA GLN A 46 12.30 -6.35 6.28
C GLN A 46 10.81 -6.70 6.37
N PRO A 47 10.21 -6.69 7.59
CA PRO A 47 8.77 -6.86 7.74
C PRO A 47 8.00 -5.80 6.97
N ILE A 48 6.90 -6.22 6.32
CA ILE A 48 6.11 -5.37 5.40
C ILE A 48 4.72 -5.03 5.94
N ALA A 49 4.37 -5.58 7.09
CA ALA A 49 3.07 -5.38 7.73
C ALA A 49 1.91 -5.61 6.74
N SER A 50 0.87 -4.80 6.81
CA SER A 50 -0.36 -4.96 6.01
C SER A 50 -0.20 -4.75 4.50
N ILE A 51 1.00 -4.50 3.96
CA ILE A 51 1.23 -4.60 2.52
C ILE A 51 0.91 -6.04 2.05
N THR A 52 1.14 -7.02 2.89
CA THR A 52 0.74 -8.43 2.75
C THR A 52 -0.66 -8.63 2.19
N LYS A 53 -1.62 -7.75 2.55
CA LYS A 53 -3.04 -7.89 2.13
C LYS A 53 -3.26 -7.75 0.62
N LEU A 54 -2.36 -7.11 -0.12
CA LEU A 54 -2.41 -7.14 -1.58
C LEU A 54 -2.27 -8.57 -2.08
N MET A 55 -1.23 -9.29 -1.63
CA MET A 55 -1.01 -10.68 -2.00
C MET A 55 -2.15 -11.60 -1.55
N THR A 56 -2.68 -11.38 -0.34
CA THR A 56 -3.84 -12.14 0.16
C THR A 56 -5.04 -12.00 -0.75
N VAL A 57 -5.34 -10.77 -1.19
CA VAL A 57 -6.48 -10.51 -2.08
C VAL A 57 -6.23 -11.09 -3.47
N MET A 58 -5.01 -10.97 -4.02
CA MET A 58 -4.66 -11.62 -5.29
C MET A 58 -4.89 -13.14 -5.22
N ALA A 59 -4.37 -13.83 -4.21
CA ALA A 59 -4.58 -15.26 -4.03
C ALA A 59 -6.07 -15.64 -3.94
N VAL A 60 -6.88 -14.82 -3.23
CA VAL A 60 -8.32 -15.03 -3.10
C VAL A 60 -9.05 -14.83 -4.43
N LEU A 61 -8.64 -13.87 -5.25
CA LEU A 61 -9.22 -13.60 -6.57
C LEU A 61 -8.84 -14.71 -7.56
N ASP A 62 -7.60 -15.19 -7.55
CA ASP A 62 -7.13 -16.29 -8.40
C ASP A 62 -7.85 -17.62 -8.13
N ALA A 63 -8.37 -17.79 -6.91
CA ALA A 63 -9.22 -18.93 -6.58
C ALA A 63 -10.61 -18.90 -7.26
N ASN A 64 -10.96 -17.83 -7.99
CA ASN A 64 -12.20 -17.66 -8.75
C ASN A 64 -13.48 -17.94 -7.94
N GLN A 65 -13.47 -17.64 -6.64
CA GLN A 65 -14.62 -17.81 -5.77
C GLN A 65 -15.63 -16.69 -5.99
N ASN A 66 -16.93 -17.02 -5.85
CA ASN A 66 -18.00 -16.04 -5.99
C ASN A 66 -17.86 -14.88 -4.99
N LEU A 67 -17.70 -13.66 -5.49
CA LEU A 67 -17.54 -12.45 -4.67
C LEU A 67 -18.82 -12.06 -3.92
N SER A 68 -19.99 -12.49 -4.39
CA SER A 68 -21.28 -12.29 -3.73
C SER A 68 -21.59 -13.35 -2.68
N GLU A 69 -20.72 -14.36 -2.51
CA GLU A 69 -20.90 -15.38 -1.47
C GLU A 69 -20.85 -14.77 -0.07
N MET A 70 -21.90 -15.09 0.74
CA MET A 70 -21.99 -14.64 2.13
C MET A 70 -21.12 -15.49 3.05
N ILE A 71 -20.08 -14.89 3.61
CA ILE A 71 -19.13 -15.52 4.51
C ILE A 71 -19.52 -15.25 5.97
N THR A 72 -19.66 -16.29 6.76
CA THR A 72 -19.93 -16.18 8.21
C THR A 72 -18.68 -15.77 8.96
N LEU A 73 -18.81 -14.74 9.79
CA LEU A 73 -17.72 -14.16 10.56
C LEU A 73 -17.56 -14.86 11.91
N ASP A 74 -16.39 -15.46 12.16
CA ASP A 74 -16.08 -16.00 13.49
C ASP A 74 -15.73 -14.88 14.47
N ARG A 75 -16.72 -14.39 15.16
CA ARG A 75 -16.60 -13.25 16.08
C ARG A 75 -15.68 -13.50 17.29
N ARG A 76 -15.27 -14.74 17.56
CA ARG A 76 -14.30 -15.09 18.61
C ARG A 76 -12.91 -14.56 18.28
N LEU A 77 -12.61 -14.36 17.00
CA LEU A 77 -11.32 -13.90 16.51
C LEU A 77 -11.13 -12.37 16.53
N VAL A 78 -12.19 -11.60 16.86
CA VAL A 78 -12.17 -10.13 16.83
C VAL A 78 -11.12 -9.54 17.79
N SER A 79 -10.95 -10.12 18.97
CA SER A 79 -9.94 -9.65 19.92
C SER A 79 -8.50 -9.78 19.39
N LYS A 80 -8.24 -10.83 18.61
CA LYS A 80 -6.93 -11.10 18.03
C LYS A 80 -6.65 -10.20 16.81
N TYR A 81 -7.66 -9.97 15.95
CA TYR A 81 -7.46 -9.30 14.65
C TYR A 81 -7.98 -7.87 14.59
N HIS A 82 -8.54 -7.33 15.68
CA HIS A 82 -8.92 -5.93 15.85
C HIS A 82 -9.69 -5.33 14.66
N THR A 83 -11.00 -5.63 14.56
CA THR A 83 -11.87 -5.00 13.59
C THR A 83 -12.72 -3.89 14.21
N ARG A 84 -13.09 -2.88 13.40
CA ARG A 84 -14.09 -1.87 13.76
C ARG A 84 -15.51 -2.24 13.31
N LEU A 85 -15.69 -3.43 12.71
CA LEU A 85 -17.01 -3.92 12.33
C LEU A 85 -17.90 -4.09 13.56
N PRO A 86 -19.17 -3.58 13.53
CA PRO A 86 -20.12 -3.77 14.61
C PRO A 86 -20.28 -5.24 14.97
N ARG A 87 -20.45 -5.55 16.25
CA ARG A 87 -20.67 -6.93 16.73
C ARG A 87 -21.94 -7.58 16.15
N SER A 88 -22.89 -6.77 15.69
CA SER A 88 -24.13 -7.22 15.05
C SER A 88 -23.92 -7.78 13.63
N VAL A 89 -22.81 -7.47 12.96
CA VAL A 89 -22.46 -8.03 11.65
C VAL A 89 -22.05 -9.48 11.84
N LYS A 90 -22.81 -10.40 11.26
CA LYS A 90 -22.57 -11.85 11.36
C LYS A 90 -22.03 -12.44 10.07
N GLN A 91 -22.33 -11.81 8.95
CA GLN A 91 -21.91 -12.22 7.62
C GLN A 91 -21.58 -11.00 6.79
N LEU A 92 -20.66 -11.16 5.85
CA LEU A 92 -20.33 -10.20 4.79
C LEU A 92 -20.11 -10.99 3.51
N THR A 93 -20.29 -10.34 2.36
CA THR A 93 -19.89 -10.93 1.10
C THR A 93 -18.36 -10.99 1.02
N ARG A 94 -17.83 -11.90 0.18
CA ARG A 94 -16.39 -11.97 -0.09
C ARG A 94 -15.86 -10.63 -0.62
N GLY A 95 -16.60 -9.97 -1.53
CA GLY A 95 -16.25 -8.65 -2.05
C GLY A 95 -16.18 -7.57 -0.97
N GLU A 96 -17.14 -7.53 -0.02
CA GLU A 96 -17.09 -6.60 1.12
C GLU A 96 -15.88 -6.84 2.02
N LEU A 97 -15.46 -8.10 2.19
CA LEU A 97 -14.24 -8.43 2.93
C LEU A 97 -12.98 -7.97 2.18
N ILE A 98 -12.93 -8.11 0.85
CA ILE A 98 -11.85 -7.57 0.02
C ILE A 98 -11.77 -6.06 0.16
N ASP A 99 -12.88 -5.36 0.01
CA ASP A 99 -12.94 -3.91 0.19
C ASP A 99 -12.41 -3.48 1.58
N LEU A 100 -12.85 -4.14 2.64
CA LEU A 100 -12.38 -3.85 4.00
C LEU A 100 -10.87 -4.13 4.17
N ALA A 101 -10.36 -5.21 3.58
CA ALA A 101 -8.95 -5.58 3.65
C ALA A 101 -8.05 -4.55 2.93
N ILE A 102 -8.48 -4.03 1.77
CA ILE A 102 -7.71 -3.06 0.99
C ILE A 102 -7.91 -1.64 1.54
N VAL A 103 -9.16 -1.15 1.58
CA VAL A 103 -9.49 0.24 1.95
C VAL A 103 -9.16 0.54 3.40
N LYS A 104 -9.69 -0.28 4.30
CA LYS A 104 -9.56 -0.07 5.76
C LYS A 104 -8.34 -0.76 6.35
N SER A 105 -7.69 -1.63 5.58
CA SER A 105 -6.63 -2.50 6.09
C SER A 105 -7.10 -3.38 7.26
N ASP A 106 -8.35 -3.85 7.22
CA ASP A 106 -8.96 -4.61 8.30
C ASP A 106 -8.33 -6.00 8.39
N ASN A 107 -7.72 -6.31 9.54
CA ASN A 107 -7.02 -7.58 9.76
C ASN A 107 -8.00 -8.75 9.87
N PHE A 108 -9.17 -8.51 10.47
CA PHE A 108 -10.18 -9.54 10.64
C PHE A 108 -10.77 -9.93 9.27
N ALA A 109 -11.00 -8.96 8.38
CA ALA A 109 -11.44 -9.23 7.02
C ALA A 109 -10.40 -10.06 6.24
N ALA A 110 -9.13 -9.65 6.27
CA ALA A 110 -8.05 -10.38 5.60
C ALA A 110 -7.86 -11.81 6.15
N TYR A 111 -7.94 -12.00 7.47
CA TYR A 111 -7.87 -13.32 8.08
C TYR A 111 -9.08 -14.18 7.70
N THR A 112 -10.28 -13.60 7.68
CA THR A 112 -11.51 -14.30 7.27
C THR A 112 -11.41 -14.75 5.81
N LEU A 113 -10.88 -13.92 4.90
CA LEU A 113 -10.61 -14.31 3.52
C LEU A 113 -9.68 -15.52 3.46
N GLY A 114 -8.54 -15.47 4.17
CA GLY A 114 -7.57 -16.56 4.20
C GLY A 114 -8.13 -17.88 4.76
N THR A 115 -8.95 -17.82 5.82
CA THR A 115 -9.57 -19.02 6.40
C THR A 115 -10.69 -19.62 5.54
N ASN A 116 -11.32 -18.81 4.68
CA ASN A 116 -12.35 -19.24 3.73
C ASN A 116 -11.79 -19.46 2.30
N TYR A 117 -10.49 -19.52 2.17
CA TYR A 117 -9.81 -19.92 0.93
C TYR A 117 -10.05 -21.44 0.68
N PRO A 118 -10.15 -21.93 -0.57
CA PRO A 118 -10.24 -23.35 -0.86
C PRO A 118 -9.04 -24.12 -0.25
N GLY A 119 -9.34 -25.05 0.66
CA GLY A 119 -8.31 -25.76 1.43
C GLY A 119 -7.85 -25.03 2.70
N GLY A 120 -8.46 -23.89 3.04
CA GLY A 120 -8.26 -23.18 4.29
C GLY A 120 -6.98 -22.34 4.35
N LEU A 121 -6.68 -21.85 5.56
CA LEU A 121 -5.62 -20.86 5.81
C LEU A 121 -4.24 -21.31 5.32
N ALA A 122 -3.85 -22.55 5.60
CA ALA A 122 -2.53 -23.05 5.19
C ALA A 122 -2.37 -23.07 3.66
N ARG A 123 -3.44 -23.43 2.93
CA ARG A 123 -3.44 -23.40 1.47
C ARG A 123 -3.40 -21.97 0.92
N CYS A 124 -4.12 -21.04 1.55
CA CYS A 124 -4.04 -19.62 1.20
C CYS A 124 -2.59 -19.09 1.31
N ILE A 125 -1.93 -19.34 2.43
CA ILE A 125 -0.54 -18.92 2.65
C ILE A 125 0.41 -19.58 1.62
N ALA A 126 0.22 -20.87 1.32
CA ALA A 126 0.99 -21.56 0.30
C ALA A 126 0.81 -20.90 -1.08
N GLU A 127 -0.42 -20.51 -1.43
CA GLU A 127 -0.70 -19.82 -2.68
C GLU A 127 -0.08 -18.43 -2.73
N MET A 128 -0.16 -17.65 -1.65
CA MET A 128 0.52 -16.35 -1.56
C MET A 128 2.02 -16.47 -1.85
N ASN A 129 2.68 -17.49 -1.30
CA ASN A 129 4.10 -17.74 -1.55
C ASN A 129 4.35 -18.30 -2.98
N HIS A 130 3.42 -19.07 -3.53
CA HIS A 130 3.50 -19.53 -4.91
C HIS A 130 3.41 -18.35 -5.90
N ILE A 131 2.47 -17.45 -5.72
CA ILE A 131 2.36 -16.23 -6.54
C ILE A 131 3.63 -15.40 -6.43
N ALA A 132 4.19 -15.23 -5.21
CA ALA A 132 5.46 -14.53 -5.03
C ALA A 132 6.59 -15.18 -5.83
N PHE A 133 6.68 -16.51 -5.83
CA PHE A 133 7.66 -17.25 -6.64
C PHE A 133 7.46 -17.01 -8.14
N VAL A 134 6.23 -17.09 -8.63
CA VAL A 134 5.90 -16.86 -10.06
C VAL A 134 6.24 -15.44 -10.49
N LEU A 135 6.02 -14.44 -9.62
CA LEU A 135 6.37 -13.04 -9.86
C LEU A 135 7.88 -12.77 -9.73
N GLY A 136 8.69 -13.76 -9.38
CA GLY A 136 10.14 -13.60 -9.17
C GLY A 136 10.46 -12.73 -7.95
N MET A 137 9.63 -12.75 -6.90
CA MET A 137 9.82 -12.05 -5.63
C MET A 137 10.69 -12.89 -4.70
N SER A 138 11.95 -13.08 -5.07
CA SER A 138 12.88 -14.04 -4.45
C SER A 138 13.26 -13.73 -2.99
N SER A 139 13.02 -12.50 -2.55
CA SER A 139 13.29 -12.03 -1.17
C SER A 139 12.02 -11.90 -0.33
N THR A 140 10.91 -12.52 -0.77
CA THR A 140 9.60 -12.35 -0.15
C THR A 140 9.09 -13.67 0.44
N THR A 141 8.56 -13.59 1.66
CA THR A 141 7.88 -14.70 2.34
C THR A 141 6.63 -14.20 3.03
N PHE A 142 5.54 -14.97 2.92
CA PHE A 142 4.28 -14.72 3.61
C PHE A 142 4.05 -15.81 4.66
N ALA A 143 3.78 -15.40 5.91
CA ALA A 143 3.51 -16.28 7.05
C ALA A 143 2.04 -16.22 7.52
N ASP A 144 1.33 -15.13 7.21
CA ASP A 144 -0.09 -14.96 7.49
C ASP A 144 -0.77 -14.04 6.43
N PRO A 145 -2.12 -14.04 6.34
CA PRO A 145 -2.82 -13.21 5.35
C PRO A 145 -3.01 -11.76 5.79
N THR A 146 -2.59 -11.37 7.01
CA THR A 146 -2.88 -10.05 7.58
C THR A 146 -1.69 -9.11 7.58
N GLY A 147 -0.48 -9.66 7.66
CA GLY A 147 0.76 -8.91 7.89
C GLY A 147 0.97 -8.50 9.33
N LEU A 148 0.29 -9.14 10.29
CA LEU A 148 0.55 -8.96 11.73
C LEU A 148 1.78 -9.75 12.17
N ASP A 149 2.05 -10.88 11.54
CA ASP A 149 3.26 -11.65 11.77
C ASP A 149 4.45 -10.94 11.11
N ALA A 150 5.50 -10.65 11.88
CA ALA A 150 6.72 -10.00 11.41
C ALA A 150 7.52 -10.87 10.41
N ASN A 151 7.20 -12.17 10.30
CA ASN A 151 7.75 -13.06 9.29
C ASN A 151 7.14 -12.86 7.88
N ASN A 152 6.13 -12.00 7.73
CA ASN A 152 5.78 -11.44 6.41
C ASN A 152 6.87 -10.44 6.03
N VAL A 153 7.83 -10.88 5.25
CA VAL A 153 9.00 -10.09 4.88
C VAL A 153 9.11 -9.93 3.37
N SER A 154 9.67 -8.81 2.95
CA SER A 154 9.97 -8.51 1.55
C SER A 154 10.98 -7.37 1.48
N ASN A 155 11.37 -6.99 0.27
CA ASN A 155 12.16 -5.79 -0.03
C ASN A 155 11.39 -4.86 -0.96
N ALA A 156 11.89 -3.64 -1.19
CA ALA A 156 11.18 -2.65 -2.00
C ALA A 156 11.10 -3.06 -3.47
N ARG A 157 12.10 -3.76 -3.99
CA ARG A 157 12.15 -4.23 -5.38
C ARG A 157 11.09 -5.29 -5.65
N ASP A 158 10.95 -6.30 -4.78
CA ASP A 158 9.91 -7.31 -4.89
C ASP A 158 8.50 -6.73 -4.73
N LEU A 159 8.33 -5.77 -3.82
CA LEU A 159 7.04 -5.08 -3.65
C LEU A 159 6.68 -4.20 -4.86
N GLY A 160 7.66 -3.71 -5.61
CA GLY A 160 7.41 -3.07 -6.91
C GLY A 160 6.70 -4.03 -7.87
N LYS A 161 7.20 -5.28 -7.98
CA LYS A 161 6.57 -6.34 -8.78
C LYS A 161 5.16 -6.67 -8.29
N LEU A 162 4.98 -6.75 -6.96
CA LEU A 162 3.66 -6.98 -6.36
C LEU A 162 2.65 -5.89 -6.74
N VAL A 163 3.06 -4.61 -6.72
CA VAL A 163 2.19 -3.48 -7.07
C VAL A 163 1.78 -3.54 -8.53
N LEU A 164 2.71 -3.85 -9.43
CA LEU A 164 2.43 -4.01 -10.86
C LEU A 164 1.46 -5.18 -11.10
N ALA A 165 1.71 -6.34 -10.50
CA ALA A 165 0.81 -7.48 -10.61
C ALA A 165 -0.59 -7.18 -10.01
N ALA A 166 -0.66 -6.49 -8.88
CA ALA A 166 -1.93 -6.10 -8.25
C ALA A 166 -2.77 -5.14 -9.11
N ASN A 167 -2.14 -4.37 -10.00
CA ASN A 167 -2.84 -3.48 -10.94
C ASN A 167 -3.65 -4.23 -12.00
N GLU A 168 -3.36 -5.49 -12.26
CA GLU A 168 -4.10 -6.32 -13.22
C GLU A 168 -5.46 -6.80 -12.66
N TYR A 169 -5.71 -6.60 -11.36
CA TYR A 169 -6.95 -7.00 -10.70
C TYR A 169 -7.88 -5.80 -10.53
N THR A 170 -9.00 -5.80 -11.25
CA THR A 170 -10.01 -4.72 -11.19
C THR A 170 -10.51 -4.47 -9.77
N GLU A 171 -10.75 -5.52 -8.99
CA GLU A 171 -11.22 -5.42 -7.62
C GLU A 171 -10.20 -4.71 -6.70
N ILE A 172 -8.91 -4.92 -6.94
CA ILE A 172 -7.85 -4.25 -6.17
C ILE A 172 -7.74 -2.77 -6.57
N THR A 173 -7.76 -2.47 -7.85
CA THR A 173 -7.68 -1.08 -8.33
C THR A 173 -8.89 -0.27 -7.91
N GLU A 174 -10.11 -0.82 -8.06
CA GLU A 174 -11.33 -0.19 -7.58
C GLU A 174 -11.31 0.05 -6.06
N ALA A 175 -10.95 -0.99 -5.26
CA ALA A 175 -10.86 -0.83 -3.82
C ALA A 175 -9.80 0.19 -3.41
N SER A 176 -8.63 0.17 -4.05
CA SER A 176 -7.52 1.08 -3.76
C SER A 176 -7.90 2.54 -3.98
N GLY A 177 -8.66 2.84 -5.05
CA GLY A 177 -9.12 4.18 -5.39
C GLY A 177 -10.30 4.69 -4.54
N LYS A 178 -10.97 3.83 -3.76
CA LYS A 178 -12.09 4.25 -2.91
C LYS A 178 -11.61 5.10 -1.73
N PRO A 179 -12.11 6.33 -1.53
CA PRO A 179 -11.80 7.12 -0.34
C PRO A 179 -12.34 6.47 0.94
N GLN A 180 -13.40 5.69 0.82
CA GLN A 180 -14.01 4.92 1.90
C GLN A 180 -14.81 3.74 1.35
N VAL A 181 -15.06 2.73 2.20
CA VAL A 181 -16.02 1.65 1.96
C VAL A 181 -17.19 1.78 2.93
N SER A 182 -18.39 1.48 2.44
CA SER A 182 -19.63 1.53 3.22
C SER A 182 -20.25 0.14 3.33
N ILE A 183 -20.47 -0.32 4.56
CA ILE A 183 -21.11 -1.61 4.85
C ILE A 183 -22.50 -1.34 5.43
N GLN A 184 -23.53 -1.95 4.82
CA GLN A 184 -24.89 -1.85 5.35
C GLN A 184 -25.09 -2.87 6.49
N VAL A 185 -25.46 -2.38 7.67
CA VAL A 185 -25.76 -3.23 8.83
C VAL A 185 -27.19 -2.94 9.29
N LYS A 186 -28.12 -3.86 9.01
CA LYS A 186 -29.55 -3.65 9.17
C LYS A 186 -30.01 -2.43 8.35
N ARG A 187 -30.48 -1.34 9.02
CA ARG A 187 -30.93 -0.10 8.38
C ARG A 187 -29.89 1.05 8.44
N ARG A 188 -28.66 0.77 8.88
CA ARG A 188 -27.60 1.78 9.05
C ARG A 188 -26.41 1.48 8.16
N TRP A 189 -25.79 2.53 7.61
CA TRP A 189 -24.53 2.47 6.89
C TRP A 189 -23.37 2.78 7.83
N TRP A 190 -22.34 1.94 7.77
CA TRP A 190 -21.10 2.13 8.47
C TRP A 190 -20.02 2.43 7.45
N GLN A 191 -19.29 3.52 7.68
CA GLN A 191 -18.26 4.00 6.77
C GLN A 191 -16.87 3.75 7.34
N PHE A 192 -15.97 3.25 6.50
CA PHE A 192 -14.58 2.93 6.84
C PHE A 192 -13.66 3.64 5.85
N GLY A 193 -13.03 4.75 6.28
CA GLY A 193 -12.15 5.55 5.44
C GLY A 193 -10.89 4.81 5.04
N ASN A 194 -10.41 5.10 3.83
CA ASN A 194 -9.12 4.58 3.34
C ASN A 194 -7.97 4.97 4.28
N THR A 195 -7.06 4.04 4.50
CA THR A 195 -5.89 4.25 5.35
C THR A 195 -4.83 5.15 4.71
N ASN A 196 -4.87 5.32 3.39
CA ASN A 196 -4.02 6.27 2.67
C ASN A 196 -4.79 7.58 2.44
N PRO A 197 -4.40 8.70 3.09
CA PRO A 197 -5.06 9.97 2.90
C PRO A 197 -4.86 10.56 1.50
N LEU A 198 -3.84 10.16 0.74
CA LEU A 198 -3.60 10.64 -0.62
C LEU A 198 -4.73 10.23 -1.57
N VAL A 199 -5.34 9.06 -1.35
CA VAL A 199 -6.51 8.58 -2.13
C VAL A 199 -7.74 9.49 -1.96
N ARG A 200 -7.84 10.23 -0.85
CA ARG A 200 -8.99 11.11 -0.61
C ARG A 200 -8.92 12.43 -1.37
N ASN A 201 -7.71 12.80 -1.78
CA ASN A 201 -7.42 14.12 -2.36
C ASN A 201 -7.03 14.04 -3.84
N SER A 202 -6.90 12.84 -4.40
CA SER A 202 -6.47 12.62 -5.78
C SER A 202 -7.12 11.34 -6.31
N ASN A 203 -7.50 11.37 -7.59
CA ASN A 203 -7.96 10.20 -8.34
C ASN A 203 -6.82 9.46 -9.05
N ASP A 204 -5.58 9.91 -8.85
CA ASP A 204 -4.42 9.41 -9.58
C ASP A 204 -3.85 8.11 -8.98
N VAL A 205 -4.42 7.65 -7.86
CA VAL A 205 -3.97 6.44 -7.16
C VAL A 205 -4.72 5.22 -7.68
N ARG A 206 -4.05 4.37 -8.43
CA ARG A 206 -4.60 3.11 -8.97
C ARG A 206 -4.49 1.95 -8.00
N VAL A 207 -3.33 1.74 -7.42
CA VAL A 207 -3.09 0.73 -6.39
C VAL A 207 -2.57 1.42 -5.14
N SER A 208 -3.07 1.05 -3.97
CA SER A 208 -2.58 1.60 -2.71
C SER A 208 -2.73 0.60 -1.57
N LYS A 209 -1.66 0.47 -0.79
CA LYS A 209 -1.73 -0.24 0.49
C LYS A 209 -0.77 0.37 1.50
N THR A 210 -1.24 0.47 2.74
CA THR A 210 -0.44 0.95 3.88
C THR A 210 -0.19 -0.19 4.86
N GLY A 211 0.94 -0.12 5.57
CA GLY A 211 1.29 -1.07 6.61
C GLY A 211 1.93 -0.39 7.82
N TYR A 212 1.75 -0.97 9.00
CA TYR A 212 2.47 -0.63 10.22
C TYR A 212 2.37 -1.77 11.24
N ILE A 213 3.51 -2.23 11.68
CA ILE A 213 3.74 -2.91 12.96
C ILE A 213 5.01 -2.30 13.55
N ASN A 214 5.33 -2.56 14.81
CA ASN A 214 6.51 -1.97 15.42
C ASN A 214 7.82 -2.38 14.71
N GLU A 215 7.89 -3.61 14.24
CA GLU A 215 9.04 -4.19 13.54
C GLU A 215 9.26 -3.59 12.17
N SER A 216 8.18 -3.30 11.45
CA SER A 216 8.24 -2.73 10.10
C SER A 216 8.43 -1.21 10.06
N GLY A 217 7.95 -0.49 11.07
CA GLY A 217 7.72 0.95 10.94
C GLY A 217 6.61 1.27 9.94
N GLY A 218 6.56 2.52 9.46
CA GLY A 218 5.58 2.96 8.48
C GLY A 218 5.89 2.46 7.07
N CYS A 219 4.95 1.74 6.44
CA CYS A 219 5.07 1.24 5.08
C CYS A 219 3.93 1.78 4.21
N VAL A 220 4.21 2.08 2.95
CA VAL A 220 3.21 2.38 1.92
C VAL A 220 3.72 1.95 0.55
N VAL A 221 2.81 1.36 -0.24
CA VAL A 221 3.02 1.11 -1.66
C VAL A 221 1.91 1.77 -2.46
N MET A 222 2.24 2.27 -3.66
CA MET A 222 1.30 2.93 -4.55
C MET A 222 1.69 2.72 -6.02
N LEU A 223 0.69 2.64 -6.89
CA LEU A 223 0.81 2.95 -8.31
C LEU A 223 0.05 4.25 -8.55
N LEU A 224 0.72 5.23 -9.13
CA LEU A 224 0.17 6.56 -9.40
C LEU A 224 0.18 6.85 -10.90
N ASP A 225 -0.88 7.46 -11.39
CA ASP A 225 -0.87 8.15 -12.67
C ASP A 225 -0.20 9.53 -12.47
N THR A 226 0.82 9.85 -13.26
CA THR A 226 1.53 11.15 -13.24
C THR A 226 1.62 11.73 -14.63
N GLU A 227 1.99 13.01 -14.76
CA GLU A 227 2.19 13.66 -16.05
C GLU A 227 3.28 12.98 -16.89
N LEU A 228 4.26 12.36 -16.25
CA LEU A 228 5.36 11.60 -16.89
C LEU A 228 5.05 10.10 -17.05
N GLY A 229 3.78 9.70 -16.97
CA GLY A 229 3.33 8.31 -17.00
C GLY A 229 3.17 7.70 -15.61
N GLN A 230 2.88 6.41 -15.56
CA GLN A 230 2.63 5.71 -14.30
C GLN A 230 3.93 5.48 -13.51
N ARG A 231 3.83 5.64 -12.19
CA ARG A 231 4.95 5.44 -11.26
C ARG A 231 4.57 4.50 -10.13
N VAL A 232 5.38 3.49 -9.92
CA VAL A 232 5.33 2.63 -8.74
C VAL A 232 6.15 3.32 -7.64
N ILE A 233 5.57 3.46 -6.46
CA ILE A 233 6.25 3.97 -5.28
C ILE A 233 6.14 2.96 -4.16
N VAL A 234 7.27 2.49 -3.66
CA VAL A 234 7.39 1.63 -2.48
C VAL A 234 8.21 2.35 -1.42
N LEU A 235 7.69 2.46 -0.22
CA LEU A 235 8.37 3.11 0.91
C LEU A 235 8.20 2.26 2.15
N LEU A 236 9.31 1.84 2.75
CA LEU A 236 9.35 0.89 3.85
C LEU A 236 10.17 1.43 5.02
N GLY A 237 9.67 1.21 6.24
CA GLY A 237 10.40 1.53 7.45
C GLY A 237 10.52 3.02 7.75
N SER A 238 9.54 3.85 7.37
CA SER A 238 9.44 5.21 7.88
C SER A 238 9.31 5.21 9.40
N LYS A 239 9.84 6.26 10.05
CA LYS A 239 9.91 6.37 11.51
C LYS A 239 8.61 6.02 12.22
N ASN A 240 7.46 6.41 11.63
CA ASN A 240 6.13 6.09 12.15
C ASN A 240 5.03 6.29 11.09
N THR A 241 3.77 6.07 11.46
CA THR A 241 2.62 6.23 10.57
C THR A 241 2.39 7.67 10.09
N ARG A 242 2.86 8.68 10.80
CA ARG A 242 2.67 10.10 10.45
C ARG A 242 3.71 10.58 9.44
N THR A 243 4.92 10.01 9.45
CA THR A 243 6.02 10.42 8.56
C THR A 243 5.90 9.82 7.16
N ARG A 244 5.36 8.60 7.02
CA ARG A 244 5.31 7.88 5.74
C ARG A 244 4.57 8.63 4.63
N PHE A 245 3.48 9.36 4.95
CA PHE A 245 2.70 10.04 3.92
C PHE A 245 3.36 11.32 3.40
N PRO A 246 3.85 12.23 4.26
CA PRO A 246 4.67 13.35 3.78
C PRO A 246 5.89 12.90 2.98
N GLU A 247 6.54 11.80 3.36
CA GLU A 247 7.67 11.24 2.62
C GLU A 247 7.25 10.68 1.25
N ALA A 248 6.18 9.90 1.20
CA ALA A 248 5.63 9.36 -0.04
C ALA A 248 5.15 10.47 -0.98
N GLN A 249 4.48 11.49 -0.44
CA GLN A 249 4.03 12.65 -1.22
C GLN A 249 5.23 13.45 -1.77
N LYS A 250 6.27 13.64 -0.98
CA LYS A 250 7.50 14.28 -1.44
C LYS A 250 8.11 13.52 -2.63
N ILE A 251 8.24 12.19 -2.52
CA ILE A 251 8.73 11.34 -3.61
C ILE A 251 7.81 11.50 -4.83
N ALA A 252 6.49 11.37 -4.66
CA ALA A 252 5.53 11.49 -5.75
C ALA A 252 5.67 12.83 -6.49
N VAL A 253 5.75 13.95 -5.78
CA VAL A 253 5.94 15.27 -6.37
C VAL A 253 7.26 15.37 -7.12
N THR A 254 8.35 14.85 -6.54
CA THR A 254 9.67 14.87 -7.20
C THR A 254 9.63 14.14 -8.55
N VAL A 255 9.02 12.95 -8.60
CA VAL A 255 8.98 12.12 -9.82
C VAL A 255 7.86 12.50 -10.80
N SER A 256 6.96 13.41 -10.42
CA SER A 256 5.92 13.93 -11.32
C SER A 256 6.34 15.15 -12.12
N HIS A 257 7.41 15.88 -11.70
CA HIS A 257 7.78 17.18 -12.26
C HIS A 257 9.23 17.26 -12.79
N SER A 258 10.02 16.21 -12.64
CA SER A 258 11.40 16.22 -13.11
C SER A 258 11.71 15.01 -13.99
N ASP A 259 12.16 15.27 -15.21
CA ASP A 259 13.24 14.45 -15.76
C ASP A 259 14.41 14.63 -14.77
N ILE A 260 14.64 13.61 -13.93
CA ILE A 260 15.76 13.65 -13.00
C ILE A 260 17.00 13.45 -13.86
N ASP A 261 17.66 14.54 -14.25
CA ASP A 261 19.06 14.48 -14.65
C ASP A 261 19.82 13.96 -13.41
N VAL A 262 20.11 12.69 -13.43
CA VAL A 262 20.99 12.04 -12.45
C VAL A 262 22.39 12.14 -13.02
N ASP A 263 23.08 13.26 -12.71
CA ASP A 263 24.54 13.34 -12.77
C ASP A 263 25.17 12.66 -11.53
#